data_96284b2d076a0874468cfd8d96d1d74f
#
_entry.id   96284b2d076a0874468cfd8d96d1d74f
#
_cell.length_a   1.000
_cell.length_b   1.000
_cell.length_c   1.000
_cell.angle_alpha   90.00
_cell.angle_beta   90.00
_cell.angle_gamma   90.00
#
_symmetry.space_group_name_H-M   'P 1'
#
loop_
_entity.id
_entity.type
_entity.pdbx_description
1 polymer ?
#
loop_
_entity_poly.entity_id
_entity_poly.type
_entity_poly.pdbx_seq_one_letter_code
_entity_poly.pdbx_strand_id
1 'polypeptide(L)'
;MSSVHHLSLAKARSAAVLPGRRPRPLAGRLADERGGAALEFALILPAILALIFGTIELSHAMSVQSTLNHAAAEGTRYAMVRGATSDSPASEAQVEAYVLDRLGGFDPERLTLDISWNPDNEPGSLIHIDVSYQHGFVAIGLDPITLTGSSAMPIAR
;
A
#
# COMPACT_ATOMS: atom_id res chain seq x y z
N MET A 1 78.49 -72.54 43.95
CA MET A 1 79.53 -71.59 43.49
C MET A 1 78.96 -70.75 42.37
N SER A 2 79.21 -69.51 42.49
CA SER A 2 79.05 -68.42 41.49
C SER A 2 77.67 -67.85 41.18
N SER A 3 77.47 -66.72 41.81
CA SER A 3 76.49 -65.72 41.55
C SER A 3 76.67 -65.15 40.15
N VAL A 4 75.56 -64.76 39.51
CA VAL A 4 75.57 -63.62 38.55
C VAL A 4 74.28 -62.81 38.71
N HIS A 5 74.46 -61.63 39.14
CA HIS A 5 73.41 -60.60 39.23
C HIS A 5 72.95 -60.11 37.84
N HIS A 6 71.66 -60.12 37.60
CA HIS A 6 71.08 -59.42 36.52
C HIS A 6 70.37 -58.13 37.02
N LEU A 7 70.96 -57.02 36.77
CA LEU A 7 70.33 -55.69 36.92
C LEU A 7 69.29 -55.49 35.79
N SER A 8 68.04 -55.34 36.19
CA SER A 8 66.96 -54.96 35.28
C SER A 8 66.87 -53.46 35.25
N LEU A 9 67.17 -52.86 34.11
CA LEU A 9 67.00 -51.45 33.82
C LEU A 9 65.50 -51.17 33.53
N ALA A 10 64.86 -50.56 34.50
CA ALA A 10 63.52 -50.04 34.31
C ALA A 10 63.59 -48.80 33.36
N LYS A 11 63.09 -48.97 32.14
CA LYS A 11 62.98 -47.94 31.15
C LYS A 11 61.77 -47.02 31.48
N ALA A 12 62.04 -45.82 32.03
CA ALA A 12 61.04 -44.81 32.30
C ALA A 12 60.41 -44.34 30.95
N ARG A 13 59.13 -44.64 30.74
CA ARG A 13 58.33 -44.07 29.64
C ARG A 13 58.00 -42.65 30.01
N SER A 14 58.63 -41.71 29.32
CA SER A 14 58.23 -40.30 29.32
C SER A 14 56.83 -40.19 28.71
N ALA A 15 55.87 -39.85 29.52
CA ALA A 15 54.53 -39.50 29.05
C ALA A 15 54.60 -38.13 28.31
N ALA A 16 54.45 -38.18 27.01
CA ALA A 16 54.31 -36.98 26.22
C ALA A 16 52.99 -36.27 26.61
N VAL A 17 53.09 -35.13 27.27
CA VAL A 17 51.98 -34.24 27.56
C VAL A 17 51.54 -33.61 26.22
N LEU A 18 50.38 -34.04 25.73
CA LEU A 18 49.73 -33.43 24.57
C LEU A 18 49.38 -31.96 24.90
N PRO A 19 49.75 -31.00 24.04
CA PRO A 19 49.40 -29.63 24.27
C PRO A 19 47.85 -29.47 24.25
N GLY A 20 47.32 -29.03 25.40
CA GLY A 20 45.89 -28.80 25.58
C GLY A 20 45.34 -27.87 24.47
N ARG A 21 44.39 -28.39 23.74
CA ARG A 21 43.65 -27.65 22.73
C ARG A 21 42.88 -26.54 23.46
N ARG A 22 43.40 -25.33 23.47
CA ARG A 22 42.72 -24.18 24.04
C ARG A 22 41.36 -24.03 23.36
N PRO A 23 40.23 -23.98 24.11
CA PRO A 23 38.94 -23.70 23.50
C PRO A 23 39.01 -22.34 22.83
N ARG A 24 38.75 -22.30 21.53
CA ARG A 24 38.63 -21.05 20.81
C ARG A 24 37.37 -20.31 21.36
N PRO A 25 37.50 -19.08 21.85
CA PRO A 25 36.38 -18.33 22.35
C PRO A 25 35.33 -18.17 21.24
N LEU A 26 34.08 -18.59 21.49
CA LEU A 26 32.94 -18.46 20.60
C LEU A 26 32.58 -16.97 20.31
N ALA A 27 33.12 -16.05 21.10
CA ALA A 27 32.92 -14.61 20.96
C ALA A 27 33.50 -14.01 19.66
N GLY A 28 34.42 -14.71 18.99
CA GLY A 28 35.01 -14.21 17.73
C GLY A 28 34.16 -14.46 16.48
N ARG A 29 33.03 -15.16 16.59
CA ARG A 29 32.16 -15.45 15.44
C ARG A 29 31.07 -14.41 15.18
N LEU A 30 30.86 -13.47 16.10
CA LEU A 30 29.88 -12.38 15.96
C LEU A 30 30.46 -11.11 15.37
N ALA A 31 31.77 -11.07 15.14
CA ALA A 31 32.46 -9.93 14.54
C ALA A 31 32.84 -10.22 13.07
N ASP A 32 31.99 -10.92 12.34
CA ASP A 32 32.15 -11.00 10.89
C ASP A 32 31.56 -9.73 10.28
N GLU A 33 32.41 -8.82 9.80
CA GLU A 33 32.03 -7.55 9.16
C GLU A 33 31.04 -7.76 8.00
N ARG A 34 31.02 -8.96 7.40
CA ARG A 34 30.05 -9.35 6.39
C ARG A 34 28.65 -9.55 6.95
N GLY A 35 28.50 -9.94 8.21
CA GLY A 35 27.22 -10.04 8.91
C GLY A 35 26.66 -8.68 9.33
N GLY A 36 27.53 -7.70 9.64
CA GLY A 36 27.16 -6.34 10.02
C GLY A 36 26.40 -5.63 8.89
N ALA A 37 26.96 -5.62 7.70
CA ALA A 37 26.33 -4.98 6.52
C ALA A 37 24.96 -5.62 6.16
N ALA A 38 24.83 -6.95 6.31
CA ALA A 38 23.56 -7.63 6.08
C ALA A 38 22.50 -7.26 7.12
N LEU A 39 22.90 -7.07 8.38
CA LEU A 39 21.99 -6.62 9.46
C LEU A 39 21.55 -5.17 9.24
N GLU A 40 22.47 -4.27 8.88
CA GLU A 40 22.14 -2.89 8.55
C GLU A 40 21.15 -2.80 7.39
N PHE A 41 21.37 -3.58 6.31
CA PHE A 41 20.45 -3.64 5.19
C PHE A 41 19.08 -4.19 5.61
N ALA A 42 19.05 -5.23 6.44
CA ALA A 42 17.80 -5.82 6.94
C ALA A 42 16.97 -4.85 7.79
N LEU A 43 17.61 -3.90 8.49
CA LEU A 43 16.95 -2.85 9.26
C LEU A 43 16.40 -1.72 8.38
N ILE A 44 17.12 -1.38 7.31
CA ILE A 44 16.72 -0.30 6.39
C ILE A 44 15.66 -0.77 5.38
N LEU A 45 15.73 -2.03 4.96
CA LEU A 45 14.85 -2.59 3.93
C LEU A 45 13.35 -2.41 4.22
N PRO A 46 12.82 -2.65 5.44
CA PRO A 46 11.41 -2.42 5.73
C PRO A 46 10.99 -0.96 5.54
N ALA A 47 11.85 0.00 5.89
CA ALA A 47 11.57 1.42 5.71
C ALA A 47 11.52 1.79 4.21
N ILE A 48 12.42 1.25 3.40
CA ILE A 48 12.42 1.45 1.95
C ILE A 48 11.15 0.83 1.32
N LEU A 49 10.79 -0.39 1.72
CA LEU A 49 9.58 -1.05 1.23
C LEU A 49 8.32 -0.28 1.62
N ALA A 50 8.24 0.22 2.87
CA ALA A 50 7.11 1.04 3.31
C ALA A 50 6.98 2.34 2.48
N LEU A 51 8.11 2.97 2.13
CA LEU A 51 8.11 4.15 1.28
C LEU A 51 7.62 3.83 -0.14
N ILE A 52 8.10 2.73 -0.73
CA ILE A 52 7.71 2.31 -2.07
C ILE A 52 6.21 1.98 -2.11
N PHE A 53 5.73 1.11 -1.23
CA PHE A 53 4.32 0.73 -1.18
C PHE A 53 3.43 1.91 -0.83
N GLY A 54 3.83 2.75 0.13
CA GLY A 54 3.10 3.97 0.47
C GLY A 54 2.95 4.93 -0.70
N THR A 55 3.99 5.09 -1.52
CA THR A 55 3.94 5.93 -2.73
C THR A 55 3.00 5.35 -3.79
N ILE A 56 3.00 4.03 -3.98
CA ILE A 56 2.10 3.35 -4.92
C ILE A 56 0.64 3.52 -4.47
N GLU A 57 0.34 3.28 -3.20
CA GLU A 57 -1.02 3.44 -2.64
C GLU A 57 -1.53 4.87 -2.75
N LEU A 58 -0.67 5.85 -2.41
CA LEU A 58 -1.03 7.25 -2.55
C LEU A 58 -1.34 7.63 -4.00
N SER A 59 -0.51 7.18 -4.94
CA SER A 59 -0.71 7.42 -6.37
C SER A 59 -2.02 6.81 -6.87
N HIS A 60 -2.37 5.63 -6.39
CA HIS A 60 -3.63 4.96 -6.70
C HIS A 60 -4.82 5.76 -6.14
N ALA A 61 -4.77 6.16 -4.86
CA ALA A 61 -5.82 6.98 -4.25
C ALA A 61 -6.03 8.32 -4.99
N MET A 62 -4.94 9.00 -5.40
CA MET A 62 -5.02 10.23 -6.20
C MET A 62 -5.63 9.99 -7.59
N SER A 63 -5.33 8.86 -8.22
CA SER A 63 -5.94 8.48 -9.50
C SER A 63 -7.44 8.25 -9.36
N VAL A 64 -7.86 7.52 -8.33
CA VAL A 64 -9.29 7.33 -7.99
C VAL A 64 -9.97 8.67 -7.77
N GLN A 65 -9.39 9.54 -6.93
CA GLN A 65 -9.91 10.88 -6.64
C GLN A 65 -10.10 11.71 -7.92
N SER A 66 -9.11 11.67 -8.82
CA SER A 66 -9.18 12.37 -10.10
C SER A 66 -10.31 11.84 -10.99
N THR A 67 -10.50 10.52 -11.02
CA THR A 67 -11.57 9.88 -11.79
C THR A 67 -12.95 10.24 -11.27
N LEU A 68 -13.15 10.27 -9.94
CA LEU A 68 -14.41 10.70 -9.32
C LEU A 68 -14.75 12.15 -9.66
N ASN A 69 -13.77 13.06 -9.55
CA ASN A 69 -13.95 14.47 -9.93
C ASN A 69 -14.32 14.62 -11.40
N HIS A 70 -13.67 13.85 -12.27
CA HIS A 70 -13.95 13.89 -13.70
C HIS A 70 -15.34 13.37 -14.03
N ALA A 71 -15.76 12.27 -13.42
CA ALA A 71 -17.10 11.71 -13.59
C ALA A 71 -18.20 12.69 -13.10
N ALA A 72 -18.00 13.32 -11.94
CA ALA A 72 -18.90 14.35 -11.43
C ALA A 72 -19.01 15.56 -12.39
N ALA A 73 -17.86 16.05 -12.91
CA ALA A 73 -17.82 17.15 -13.87
C ALA A 73 -18.50 16.82 -15.20
N GLU A 74 -18.33 15.61 -15.72
CA GLU A 74 -19.02 15.16 -16.93
C GLU A 74 -20.52 14.99 -16.70
N GLY A 75 -20.94 14.48 -15.54
CA GLY A 75 -22.33 14.38 -15.14
C GLY A 75 -23.03 15.74 -15.06
N THR A 76 -22.41 16.71 -14.39
CA THR A 76 -22.96 18.08 -14.31
C THR A 76 -23.02 18.75 -15.68
N ARG A 77 -22.03 18.55 -16.53
CA ARG A 77 -22.07 19.05 -17.92
C ARG A 77 -23.20 18.41 -18.73
N TYR A 78 -23.43 17.10 -18.56
CA TYR A 78 -24.53 16.39 -19.21
C TYR A 78 -25.88 16.95 -18.77
N ALA A 79 -26.08 17.19 -17.47
CA ALA A 79 -27.31 17.73 -16.91
C ALA A 79 -27.50 19.22 -17.27
N MET A 80 -26.45 20.05 -17.23
CA MET A 80 -26.48 21.49 -17.52
C MET A 80 -27.13 21.80 -18.86
N VAL A 81 -26.88 21.01 -19.90
CA VAL A 81 -27.45 21.23 -21.25
C VAL A 81 -28.80 20.57 -21.45
N ARG A 82 -29.32 19.86 -20.45
CA ARG A 82 -30.58 19.10 -20.46
C ARG A 82 -31.49 19.47 -19.28
N GLY A 83 -31.57 20.77 -18.97
CA GLY A 83 -32.51 21.26 -17.97
C GLY A 83 -33.98 21.24 -18.45
N ALA A 84 -34.88 21.72 -17.62
CA ALA A 84 -36.33 21.60 -17.82
C ALA A 84 -36.83 22.23 -19.16
N THR A 85 -36.15 23.23 -19.68
CA THR A 85 -36.51 23.90 -20.93
C THR A 85 -35.85 23.34 -22.19
N SER A 86 -35.03 22.30 -22.05
CA SER A 86 -34.40 21.62 -23.19
C SER A 86 -35.38 20.75 -23.97
N ASP A 87 -35.08 20.46 -25.24
CA ASP A 87 -35.88 19.50 -26.04
C ASP A 87 -35.94 18.11 -25.48
N SER A 88 -35.00 17.75 -24.59
CA SER A 88 -34.91 16.46 -23.94
C SER A 88 -34.37 16.64 -22.51
N PRO A 89 -35.19 17.05 -21.54
CA PRO A 89 -34.80 17.22 -20.16
C PRO A 89 -34.27 15.92 -19.56
N ALA A 90 -33.13 15.98 -18.89
CA ALA A 90 -32.56 14.81 -18.21
C ALA A 90 -33.25 14.57 -16.87
N SER A 91 -33.69 13.34 -16.63
CA SER A 91 -34.09 12.90 -15.31
C SER A 91 -32.85 12.55 -14.46
N GLU A 92 -33.04 12.53 -13.13
CA GLU A 92 -32.01 12.12 -12.18
C GLU A 92 -31.43 10.74 -12.56
N ALA A 93 -32.29 9.76 -12.83
CA ALA A 93 -31.89 8.40 -13.23
C ALA A 93 -31.03 8.38 -14.52
N GLN A 94 -31.26 9.32 -15.45
CA GLN A 94 -30.46 9.41 -16.66
C GLN A 94 -29.07 10.04 -16.37
N VAL A 95 -29.02 11.03 -15.49
CA VAL A 95 -27.75 11.62 -15.03
C VAL A 95 -26.95 10.59 -14.23
N GLU A 96 -27.61 9.88 -13.32
CA GLU A 96 -27.02 8.79 -12.56
C GLU A 96 -26.41 7.71 -13.47
N ALA A 97 -27.20 7.18 -14.41
CA ALA A 97 -26.72 6.17 -15.36
C ALA A 97 -25.53 6.66 -16.18
N TYR A 98 -25.54 7.95 -16.57
CA TYR A 98 -24.43 8.55 -17.30
C TYR A 98 -23.14 8.65 -16.48
N VAL A 99 -23.24 9.01 -15.19
CA VAL A 99 -22.10 9.09 -14.27
C VAL A 99 -21.56 7.68 -13.98
N LEU A 100 -22.44 6.73 -13.70
CA LEU A 100 -22.05 5.34 -13.42
C LEU A 100 -21.37 4.66 -14.61
N ASP A 101 -21.78 4.97 -15.85
CA ASP A 101 -21.09 4.49 -17.06
C ASP A 101 -19.62 4.93 -17.10
N ARG A 102 -19.32 6.15 -16.64
CA ARG A 102 -17.94 6.68 -16.54
C ARG A 102 -17.11 6.02 -15.43
N LEU A 103 -17.79 5.39 -14.48
CA LEU A 103 -17.22 4.71 -13.32
C LEU A 103 -17.27 3.17 -13.46
N GLY A 104 -17.41 2.65 -14.68
CA GLY A 104 -17.59 1.22 -14.97
C GLY A 104 -16.48 0.29 -14.49
N GLY A 105 -15.35 0.83 -13.98
CA GLY A 105 -14.25 0.06 -13.37
C GLY A 105 -14.29 0.02 -11.85
N PHE A 106 -15.28 0.66 -11.23
CA PHE A 106 -15.43 0.74 -9.77
C PHE A 106 -16.45 -0.28 -9.28
N ASP A 107 -16.26 -0.73 -8.04
CA ASP A 107 -17.20 -1.61 -7.35
C ASP A 107 -18.47 -0.81 -6.97
N PRO A 108 -19.65 -1.15 -7.54
CA PRO A 108 -20.88 -0.39 -7.28
C PRO A 108 -21.31 -0.41 -5.81
N GLU A 109 -20.96 -1.44 -5.03
CA GLU A 109 -21.33 -1.55 -3.62
C GLU A 109 -20.57 -0.54 -2.75
N ARG A 110 -19.46 0.01 -3.27
CA ARG A 110 -18.60 0.99 -2.61
C ARG A 110 -18.79 2.41 -3.13
N LEU A 111 -19.66 2.58 -4.15
CA LEU A 111 -20.01 3.86 -4.72
C LEU A 111 -21.27 4.41 -4.07
N THR A 112 -21.25 5.73 -3.81
CA THR A 112 -22.45 6.49 -3.45
C THR A 112 -22.49 7.70 -4.35
N LEU A 113 -23.62 7.93 -4.98
CA LEU A 113 -23.88 9.06 -5.87
C LEU A 113 -25.03 9.88 -5.31
N ASP A 114 -24.82 11.19 -5.18
CA ASP A 114 -25.85 12.16 -4.80
C ASP A 114 -25.98 13.20 -5.91
N ILE A 115 -27.21 13.39 -6.38
CA ILE A 115 -27.52 14.35 -7.44
C ILE A 115 -28.61 15.27 -6.91
N SER A 116 -28.36 16.57 -6.96
CA SER A 116 -29.33 17.56 -6.50
C SER A 116 -29.40 18.76 -7.41
N TRP A 117 -30.59 19.32 -7.56
CA TRP A 117 -30.86 20.59 -8.22
C TRP A 117 -31.28 21.62 -7.17
N ASN A 118 -30.70 22.80 -7.24
CA ASN A 118 -30.97 23.85 -6.28
C ASN A 118 -31.30 25.18 -7.00
N PRO A 119 -32.55 25.70 -6.91
CA PRO A 119 -33.71 25.10 -6.22
C PRO A 119 -34.43 24.02 -7.04
N ASP A 120 -34.27 23.96 -8.33
CA ASP A 120 -34.99 23.10 -9.28
C ASP A 120 -34.16 22.84 -10.55
N ASN A 121 -34.74 22.18 -11.58
CA ASN A 121 -34.08 21.93 -12.86
C ASN A 121 -34.34 23.03 -13.90
N GLU A 122 -34.62 24.27 -13.49
CA GLU A 122 -34.85 25.40 -14.37
C GLU A 122 -33.53 26.12 -14.73
N PRO A 123 -33.50 26.88 -15.86
CA PRO A 123 -32.32 27.66 -16.22
C PRO A 123 -31.93 28.65 -15.13
N GLY A 124 -30.64 28.66 -14.79
CA GLY A 124 -30.08 29.48 -13.72
C GLY A 124 -29.99 28.78 -12.36
N SER A 125 -30.69 27.65 -12.14
CA SER A 125 -30.49 26.78 -10.99
C SER A 125 -29.16 26.03 -11.08
N LEU A 126 -28.65 25.52 -9.94
CA LEU A 126 -27.41 24.76 -9.88
C LEU A 126 -27.71 23.28 -9.87
N ILE A 127 -27.09 22.51 -10.76
CA ILE A 127 -26.93 21.07 -10.60
C ILE A 127 -25.68 20.79 -9.78
N HIS A 128 -25.81 19.96 -8.76
CA HIS A 128 -24.71 19.51 -7.92
C HIS A 128 -24.66 17.98 -7.94
N ILE A 129 -23.47 17.43 -8.17
CA ILE A 129 -23.22 16.01 -8.21
C ILE A 129 -22.04 15.69 -7.29
N ASP A 130 -22.27 14.82 -6.31
CA ASP A 130 -21.27 14.28 -5.42
C ASP A 130 -21.14 12.77 -5.66
N VAL A 131 -19.94 12.33 -5.90
CA VAL A 131 -19.60 10.90 -6.05
C VAL A 131 -18.62 10.51 -4.96
N SER A 132 -19.00 9.58 -4.12
CA SER A 132 -18.14 9.06 -3.06
C SER A 132 -17.80 7.59 -3.31
N TYR A 133 -16.55 7.23 -3.01
CA TYR A 133 -16.06 5.87 -3.14
C TYR A 133 -15.23 5.45 -1.93
N GLN A 134 -15.52 4.26 -1.40
CA GLN A 134 -14.74 3.67 -0.31
C GLN A 134 -13.50 2.97 -0.87
N HIS A 135 -12.38 3.68 -0.84
CA HIS A 135 -11.09 3.20 -1.30
C HIS A 135 -10.39 2.36 -0.22
N GLY A 136 -10.12 1.09 -0.52
CA GLY A 136 -9.35 0.21 0.35
C GLY A 136 -7.87 0.19 -0.01
N PHE A 137 -7.00 0.16 1.00
CA PHE A 137 -5.57 -0.01 0.83
C PHE A 137 -5.20 -1.49 0.75
N VAL A 138 -4.35 -1.86 -0.21
CA VAL A 138 -3.98 -3.27 -0.46
C VAL A 138 -2.73 -3.66 0.34
N ALA A 139 -1.74 -2.77 0.41
CA ALA A 139 -0.41 -3.13 0.91
C ALA A 139 -0.17 -2.82 2.39
N ILE A 140 -0.91 -1.90 2.98
CA ILE A 140 -0.59 -1.35 4.33
C ILE A 140 -1.62 -1.75 5.40
N GLY A 141 -2.68 -2.48 5.04
CA GLY A 141 -3.69 -2.95 6.01
C GLY A 141 -4.36 -1.82 6.81
N LEU A 142 -4.48 -0.63 6.21
CA LEU A 142 -5.21 0.50 6.77
C LEU A 142 -6.71 0.35 6.51
N ASP A 143 -7.51 0.97 7.36
CA ASP A 143 -8.94 1.07 7.15
C ASP A 143 -9.25 1.81 5.84
N PRO A 144 -10.35 1.46 5.14
CA PRO A 144 -10.77 2.16 3.93
C PRO A 144 -11.02 3.63 4.19
N ILE A 145 -10.64 4.49 3.24
CA ILE A 145 -10.94 5.92 3.26
C ILE A 145 -12.03 6.25 2.25
N THR A 146 -12.85 7.25 2.54
CA THR A 146 -13.83 7.76 1.59
C THR A 146 -13.18 8.86 0.75
N LEU A 147 -13.14 8.66 -0.56
CA LEU A 147 -12.74 9.65 -1.56
C LEU A 147 -13.99 10.23 -2.19
N THR A 148 -14.05 11.55 -2.35
CA THR A 148 -15.25 12.23 -2.87
C THR A 148 -14.86 13.15 -4.02
N GLY A 149 -15.48 12.96 -5.18
CA GLY A 149 -15.45 13.89 -6.29
C GLY A 149 -16.73 14.70 -6.34
N SER A 150 -16.64 16.02 -6.50
CA SER A 150 -17.81 16.89 -6.56
C SER A 150 -17.74 17.88 -7.73
N SER A 151 -18.91 18.24 -8.27
CA SER A 151 -19.02 19.27 -9.27
C SER A 151 -20.37 19.98 -9.18
N ALA A 152 -20.38 21.28 -9.41
CA ALA A 152 -21.60 22.08 -9.50
C ALA A 152 -21.53 23.02 -10.70
N MET A 153 -22.61 23.08 -11.49
CA MET A 153 -22.71 23.95 -12.66
C MET A 153 -24.11 24.56 -12.77
N PRO A 154 -24.25 25.81 -13.30
CA PRO A 154 -25.55 26.36 -13.56
C PRO A 154 -26.21 25.68 -14.78
N ILE A 155 -27.51 25.47 -14.70
CA ILE A 155 -28.32 24.93 -15.80
C ILE A 155 -28.46 26.01 -16.88
N ALA A 156 -28.16 25.64 -18.11
CA ALA A 156 -28.15 26.57 -19.25
C ALA A 156 -29.47 26.59 -20.04
N ARG A 157 -30.23 25.47 -19.98
CA ARG A 157 -31.49 25.30 -20.76
C ARG A 157 -32.52 24.50 -19.97
#